data_c933562c475a3f5c89bd48bb77c00640
#
_entry.id   c933562c475a3f5c89bd48bb77c00640
#
_cell.length_a   1.000
_cell.length_b   1.000
_cell.length_c   1.000
_cell.angle_alpha   90.00
_cell.angle_beta   90.00
_cell.angle_gamma   90.00
#
_symmetry.space_group_name_H-M   'P 1'
#
loop_
_entity.id
_entity.type
_entity.pdbx_description
1 polymer ?
#
loop_
_entity_poly.entity_id
_entity_poly.type
_entity_poly.pdbx_seq_one_letter_code
_entity_poly.pdbx_strand_id
1 'polypeptide(L)'
;VRREQNLSTLKVDAALARAARAYAQYLARSEKFSHTADGSDAGSRAEKAGYKYCSIAENLSMNQSSAGFAARDLASRMMTGWINSPGHRANILMKHATEIGVGVAKSADKAPKFISVQLFGRPSSTSYEFQVVNVSEVAVNYTFGGETLDLPPRMSATHSACLPSELVFSKPGGLLSAAKELSRMRAEDGKLYTVKANDRGTLAVDTSARKKVQ
;
A
#
# COMPACT_ATOMS: atom_id res chain seq x y z
N VAL A 1 5.09 -3.13 18.66
CA VAL A 1 5.85 -2.44 17.60
C VAL A 1 4.98 -1.41 16.86
N ARG A 2 3.92 -1.81 16.11
CA ARG A 2 3.10 -0.83 15.33
C ARG A 2 2.40 0.18 16.24
N ARG A 3 1.80 -0.25 17.35
CA ARG A 3 1.15 0.66 18.33
C ARG A 3 2.11 1.71 18.91
N GLU A 4 3.35 1.33 19.20
CA GLU A 4 4.41 2.23 19.69
C GLU A 4 4.79 3.29 18.65
N GLN A 5 4.46 3.06 17.37
CA GLN A 5 4.67 3.99 16.26
C GLN A 5 3.34 4.65 15.82
N ASN A 6 2.32 4.63 16.67
CA ASN A 6 0.98 5.19 16.40
C ASN A 6 0.32 4.64 15.11
N LEU A 7 0.65 3.40 14.73
CA LEU A 7 0.04 2.72 13.60
C LEU A 7 -1.01 1.72 14.07
N SER A 8 -2.08 1.60 13.28
CA SER A 8 -3.13 0.60 13.52
C SER A 8 -2.57 -0.82 13.49
N THR A 9 -3.14 -1.71 14.30
CA THR A 9 -2.87 -3.14 14.23
C THR A 9 -3.40 -3.71 12.93
N LEU A 10 -2.76 -4.77 12.44
CA LEU A 10 -3.17 -5.47 11.23
C LEU A 10 -4.17 -6.57 11.57
N LYS A 11 -5.14 -6.79 10.69
CA LYS A 11 -6.05 -7.93 10.76
C LYS A 11 -5.38 -9.16 10.14
N VAL A 12 -5.58 -10.33 10.74
CA VAL A 12 -5.14 -11.57 10.11
C VAL A 12 -6.07 -11.90 8.95
N ASP A 13 -5.49 -12.11 7.76
CA ASP A 13 -6.21 -12.56 6.57
C ASP A 13 -5.86 -14.01 6.25
N ALA A 14 -6.87 -14.83 5.98
CA ALA A 14 -6.72 -16.25 5.76
C ALA A 14 -6.02 -16.59 4.43
N ALA A 15 -6.23 -15.79 3.38
CA ALA A 15 -5.59 -15.99 2.09
C ALA A 15 -4.11 -15.64 2.14
N LEU A 16 -3.76 -14.52 2.78
CA LEU A 16 -2.37 -14.17 3.07
C LEU A 16 -1.67 -15.22 3.92
N ALA A 17 -2.36 -15.76 4.95
CA ALA A 17 -1.80 -16.83 5.79
C ALA A 17 -1.57 -18.13 5.01
N ARG A 18 -2.49 -18.50 4.08
CA ARG A 18 -2.28 -19.64 3.18
C ARG A 18 -1.08 -19.43 2.26
N ALA A 19 -0.96 -18.26 1.61
CA ALA A 19 0.16 -17.93 0.74
C ALA A 19 1.49 -17.98 1.51
N ALA A 20 1.56 -17.34 2.66
CA ALA A 20 2.74 -17.32 3.52
C ALA A 20 3.14 -18.73 3.95
N ARG A 21 2.18 -19.58 4.36
CA ARG A 21 2.45 -20.96 4.78
C ARG A 21 2.94 -21.82 3.61
N ALA A 22 2.30 -21.73 2.45
CA ALA A 22 2.68 -22.47 1.27
C ALA A 22 4.12 -22.11 0.84
N TYR A 23 4.47 -20.83 0.87
CA TYR A 23 5.81 -20.37 0.54
C TYR A 23 6.86 -20.76 1.58
N ALA A 24 6.53 -20.67 2.87
CA ALA A 24 7.41 -21.17 3.93
C ALA A 24 7.71 -22.67 3.76
N GLN A 25 6.70 -23.48 3.42
CA GLN A 25 6.85 -24.91 3.14
C GLN A 25 7.70 -25.18 1.89
N TYR A 26 7.54 -24.38 0.82
CA TYR A 26 8.38 -24.48 -0.36
C TYR A 26 9.84 -24.20 0.01
N LEU A 27 10.13 -23.08 0.67
CA LEU A 27 11.49 -22.69 1.09
C LEU A 27 12.12 -23.72 2.05
N ALA A 28 11.32 -24.32 2.94
CA ALA A 28 11.80 -25.38 3.86
C ALA A 28 12.26 -26.66 3.15
N ARG A 29 11.76 -26.93 1.93
CA ARG A 29 12.14 -28.06 1.08
C ARG A 29 13.15 -27.68 0.00
N SER A 30 13.36 -26.38 -0.23
CA SER A 30 14.27 -25.87 -1.25
C SER A 30 15.62 -25.54 -0.62
N GLU A 31 16.67 -25.64 -1.41
CA GLU A 31 17.99 -25.12 -1.05
C GLU A 31 18.10 -23.61 -1.29
N LYS A 32 17.10 -23.01 -1.98
CA LYS A 32 17.04 -21.59 -2.30
C LYS A 32 16.30 -20.83 -1.20
N PHE A 33 16.84 -19.68 -0.82
CA PHE A 33 16.19 -18.76 0.12
C PHE A 33 16.20 -17.36 -0.48
N SER A 34 15.10 -16.99 -1.13
CA SER A 34 14.89 -15.68 -1.72
C SER A 34 13.41 -15.37 -1.82
N HIS A 35 13.05 -14.14 -2.16
CA HIS A 35 11.66 -13.72 -2.38
C HIS A 35 11.01 -14.31 -3.64
N THR A 36 11.81 -14.88 -4.55
CA THR A 36 11.36 -15.43 -5.84
C THR A 36 11.87 -16.84 -6.08
N ALA A 37 12.17 -17.60 -5.02
CA ALA A 37 12.79 -18.93 -5.13
C ALA A 37 11.93 -19.94 -5.92
N ASP A 38 10.60 -19.77 -5.92
CA ASP A 38 9.63 -20.58 -6.66
C ASP A 38 9.31 -20.02 -8.08
N GLY A 39 10.02 -18.98 -8.52
CA GLY A 39 9.79 -18.31 -9.80
C GLY A 39 8.64 -17.29 -9.79
N SER A 40 7.98 -17.07 -8.65
CA SER A 40 6.92 -16.08 -8.49
C SER A 40 7.25 -15.05 -7.42
N ASP A 41 6.62 -13.88 -7.47
CA ASP A 41 6.70 -12.87 -6.44
C ASP A 41 5.63 -13.04 -5.35
N ALA A 42 5.70 -12.24 -4.30
CA ALA A 42 4.75 -12.27 -3.18
C ALA A 42 3.32 -11.91 -3.61
N GLY A 43 3.17 -11.01 -4.59
CA GLY A 43 1.88 -10.62 -5.15
C GLY A 43 1.20 -11.79 -5.85
N SER A 44 1.89 -12.42 -6.77
CA SER A 44 1.41 -13.58 -7.53
C SER A 44 1.01 -14.74 -6.60
N ARG A 45 1.78 -14.98 -5.52
CA ARG A 45 1.44 -15.99 -4.51
C ARG A 45 0.19 -15.61 -3.71
N ALA A 46 0.04 -14.34 -3.36
CA ALA A 46 -1.15 -13.83 -2.66
C ALA A 46 -2.41 -13.97 -3.54
N GLU A 47 -2.35 -13.60 -4.82
CA GLU A 47 -3.45 -13.72 -5.78
C GLU A 47 -3.84 -15.18 -6.00
N LYS A 48 -2.87 -16.08 -6.19
CA LYS A 48 -3.10 -17.52 -6.31
C LYS A 48 -3.80 -18.10 -5.07
N ALA A 49 -3.55 -17.51 -3.89
CA ALA A 49 -4.24 -17.88 -2.65
C ALA A 49 -5.61 -17.20 -2.48
N GLY A 50 -6.05 -16.37 -3.45
CA GLY A 50 -7.33 -15.65 -3.44
C GLY A 50 -7.29 -14.27 -2.79
N TYR A 51 -6.12 -13.70 -2.55
CA TYR A 51 -5.97 -12.34 -2.02
C TYR A 51 -5.75 -11.32 -3.12
N LYS A 52 -6.78 -10.58 -3.49
CA LYS A 52 -6.67 -9.43 -4.40
C LYS A 52 -6.17 -8.21 -3.63
N TYR A 53 -5.10 -7.59 -4.08
CA TYR A 53 -4.41 -6.55 -3.32
C TYR A 53 -4.26 -5.23 -4.07
N CYS A 54 -4.20 -4.15 -3.31
CA CYS A 54 -3.70 -2.84 -3.70
C CYS A 54 -2.19 -2.72 -3.48
N SER A 55 -1.71 -3.26 -2.37
CA SER A 55 -0.29 -3.35 -2.07
C SER A 55 0.02 -4.61 -1.29
N ILE A 56 1.23 -5.13 -1.52
CA ILE A 56 1.75 -6.33 -0.86
C ILE A 56 3.20 -6.11 -0.49
N ALA A 57 3.65 -6.65 0.64
CA ALA A 57 5.05 -6.72 1.02
C ALA A 57 5.34 -8.03 1.73
N GLU A 58 6.59 -8.49 1.69
CA GLU A 58 7.00 -9.76 2.24
C GLU A 58 8.24 -9.62 3.10
N ASN A 59 8.24 -10.28 4.25
CA ASN A 59 9.43 -10.53 5.06
C ASN A 59 9.69 -12.03 5.11
N LEU A 60 10.97 -12.39 4.98
CA LEU A 60 11.46 -13.76 5.14
C LEU A 60 12.39 -13.83 6.34
N SER A 61 12.37 -14.96 7.06
CA SER A 61 13.33 -15.26 8.09
C SER A 61 13.67 -16.75 8.08
N MET A 62 14.94 -17.07 8.37
CA MET A 62 15.43 -18.41 8.55
C MET A 62 16.20 -18.49 9.86
N ASN A 63 15.84 -19.44 10.70
CA ASN A 63 16.56 -19.78 11.92
C ASN A 63 16.88 -21.28 11.90
N GLN A 64 18.02 -21.68 12.40
CA GLN A 64 18.44 -23.07 12.41
C GLN A 64 18.80 -23.52 13.83
N SER A 65 18.37 -24.72 14.22
CA SER A 65 18.69 -25.30 15.50
C SER A 65 18.47 -26.81 15.48
N SER A 66 19.48 -27.56 15.88
CA SER A 66 19.36 -29.03 16.10
C SER A 66 18.44 -29.38 17.28
N ALA A 67 18.43 -28.54 18.33
CA ALA A 67 17.57 -28.70 19.50
C ALA A 67 16.12 -28.23 19.24
N GLY A 68 15.85 -27.55 18.11
CA GLY A 68 14.56 -26.91 17.84
C GLY A 68 14.38 -25.59 18.60
N PHE A 69 13.16 -25.10 18.60
CA PHE A 69 12.74 -23.90 19.33
C PHE A 69 11.37 -24.10 19.95
N ALA A 70 11.16 -23.56 21.15
CA ALA A 70 9.82 -23.32 21.61
C ALA A 70 9.15 -22.24 20.71
N ALA A 71 7.84 -22.36 20.50
CA ALA A 71 7.12 -21.49 19.54
C ALA A 71 7.30 -19.98 19.87
N ARG A 72 7.27 -19.62 21.15
CA ARG A 72 7.46 -18.24 21.62
C ARG A 72 8.88 -17.73 21.33
N ASP A 73 9.88 -18.55 21.56
CA ASP A 73 11.28 -18.18 21.36
C ASP A 73 11.59 -18.00 19.87
N LEU A 74 11.05 -18.87 19.03
CA LEU A 74 11.16 -18.75 17.58
C LEU A 74 10.50 -17.45 17.09
N ALA A 75 9.26 -17.18 17.52
CA ALA A 75 8.56 -15.94 17.16
C ALA A 75 9.33 -14.69 17.61
N SER A 76 9.88 -14.70 18.82
CA SER A 76 10.70 -13.59 19.35
C SER A 76 11.95 -13.37 18.50
N ARG A 77 12.69 -14.44 18.18
CA ARG A 77 13.90 -14.36 17.34
C ARG A 77 13.60 -13.81 15.94
N MET A 78 12.55 -14.30 15.29
CA MET A 78 12.13 -13.83 13.98
C MET A 78 11.76 -12.35 14.02
N MET A 79 10.94 -11.93 14.99
CA MET A 79 10.56 -10.53 15.16
C MET A 79 11.75 -9.63 15.43
N THR A 80 12.67 -10.04 16.31
CA THR A 80 13.89 -9.28 16.59
C THR A 80 14.75 -9.12 15.34
N GLY A 81 14.93 -10.20 14.57
CA GLY A 81 15.68 -10.15 13.30
C GLY A 81 15.04 -9.19 12.29
N TRP A 82 13.72 -9.24 12.12
CA TRP A 82 13.02 -8.33 11.21
C TRP A 82 13.05 -6.87 11.67
N ILE A 83 12.89 -6.60 12.97
CA ILE A 83 12.94 -5.23 13.51
C ILE A 83 14.33 -4.60 13.37
N ASN A 84 15.38 -5.39 13.52
CA ASN A 84 16.77 -4.93 13.40
C ASN A 84 17.22 -4.77 11.94
N SER A 85 16.43 -5.23 10.97
CA SER A 85 16.70 -5.06 9.53
C SER A 85 15.87 -3.90 8.98
N PRO A 86 16.49 -2.84 8.44
CA PRO A 86 15.76 -1.64 7.98
C PRO A 86 14.65 -1.97 6.96
N GLY A 87 14.90 -2.83 5.96
CA GLY A 87 13.91 -3.21 4.97
C GLY A 87 12.74 -4.00 5.54
N HIS A 88 13.01 -5.01 6.36
CA HIS A 88 11.96 -5.78 7.04
C HIS A 88 11.15 -4.92 8.02
N ARG A 89 11.84 -4.05 8.76
CA ARG A 89 11.19 -3.11 9.66
C ARG A 89 10.27 -2.15 8.92
N ALA A 90 10.67 -1.65 7.75
CA ALA A 90 9.83 -0.80 6.90
C ALA A 90 8.52 -1.51 6.50
N ASN A 91 8.59 -2.79 6.14
CA ASN A 91 7.40 -3.58 5.84
C ASN A 91 6.48 -3.74 7.06
N ILE A 92 7.03 -4.01 8.25
CA ILE A 92 6.24 -4.10 9.50
C ILE A 92 5.54 -2.77 9.81
N LEU A 93 6.19 -1.65 9.50
CA LEU A 93 5.70 -0.29 9.75
C LEU A 93 4.99 0.34 8.56
N MET A 94 4.72 -0.42 7.48
CA MET A 94 4.00 0.08 6.32
C MET A 94 2.67 0.70 6.73
N LYS A 95 2.54 2.02 6.56
CA LYS A 95 1.42 2.83 7.06
C LYS A 95 0.07 2.36 6.53
N HIS A 96 0.04 1.96 5.27
CA HIS A 96 -1.21 1.62 4.57
C HIS A 96 -1.53 0.12 4.52
N ALA A 97 -0.67 -0.74 5.06
CA ALA A 97 -1.04 -2.14 5.28
C ALA A 97 -2.16 -2.23 6.32
N THR A 98 -3.15 -3.05 6.03
CA THR A 98 -4.31 -3.28 6.91
C THR A 98 -4.43 -4.74 7.34
N GLU A 99 -3.77 -5.64 6.61
CA GLU A 99 -3.88 -7.07 6.79
C GLU A 99 -2.51 -7.75 6.81
N ILE A 100 -2.46 -8.94 7.43
CA ILE A 100 -1.25 -9.72 7.60
C ILE A 100 -1.56 -11.22 7.46
N GLY A 101 -0.63 -11.95 6.83
CA GLY A 101 -0.57 -13.41 6.88
C GLY A 101 0.80 -13.87 7.34
N VAL A 102 0.86 -14.89 8.16
CA VAL A 102 2.12 -15.48 8.62
C VAL A 102 2.09 -16.99 8.37
N GLY A 103 3.21 -17.50 7.85
CA GLY A 103 3.45 -18.92 7.67
C GLY A 103 4.80 -19.31 8.24
N VAL A 104 4.86 -20.47 8.91
CA VAL A 104 6.10 -21.05 9.41
C VAL A 104 6.18 -22.50 8.95
N ALA A 105 7.37 -22.92 8.53
CA ALA A 105 7.66 -24.30 8.16
C ALA A 105 9.04 -24.71 8.69
N LYS A 106 9.19 -26.01 8.93
CA LYS A 106 10.41 -26.66 9.39
C LYS A 106 10.95 -27.55 8.28
N SER A 107 12.24 -27.50 7.98
CA SER A 107 12.87 -28.44 7.06
C SER A 107 13.08 -29.83 7.70
N ALA A 108 13.33 -30.81 6.87
CA ALA A 108 13.59 -32.20 7.30
C ALA A 108 15.07 -32.49 7.66
N ASP A 109 15.92 -31.47 7.63
CA ASP A 109 17.35 -31.61 7.88
C ASP A 109 17.66 -32.08 9.32
N LYS A 110 18.83 -32.69 9.56
CA LYS A 110 19.28 -33.08 10.91
C LYS A 110 19.41 -31.86 11.83
N ALA A 111 19.82 -30.71 11.30
CA ALA A 111 19.74 -29.41 11.96
C ALA A 111 18.67 -28.57 11.23
N PRO A 112 17.40 -28.69 11.62
CA PRO A 112 16.32 -28.14 10.85
C PRO A 112 16.34 -26.62 10.75
N LYS A 113 16.04 -26.13 9.55
CA LYS A 113 15.77 -24.72 9.27
C LYS A 113 14.29 -24.45 9.59
N PHE A 114 14.05 -23.39 10.31
CA PHE A 114 12.71 -22.85 10.58
C PHE A 114 12.54 -21.61 9.72
N ILE A 115 11.73 -21.76 8.66
CA ILE A 115 11.45 -20.70 7.68
C ILE A 115 10.18 -20.00 8.13
N SER A 116 10.21 -18.68 8.15
CA SER A 116 9.03 -17.86 8.39
C SER A 116 8.82 -16.87 7.26
N VAL A 117 7.59 -16.77 6.82
CA VAL A 117 7.12 -15.83 5.81
C VAL A 117 6.06 -14.95 6.44
N GLN A 118 6.18 -13.64 6.28
CA GLN A 118 5.23 -12.64 6.73
C GLN A 118 4.80 -11.80 5.54
N LEU A 119 3.51 -11.84 5.20
CA LEU A 119 2.92 -11.05 4.13
C LEU A 119 2.09 -9.92 4.73
N PHE A 120 2.32 -8.72 4.26
CA PHE A 120 1.53 -7.52 4.59
C PHE A 120 0.70 -7.15 3.39
N GLY A 121 -0.59 -6.90 3.59
CA GLY A 121 -1.51 -6.61 2.51
C GLY A 121 -2.38 -5.38 2.78
N ARG A 122 -2.75 -4.73 1.68
CA ARG A 122 -3.90 -3.84 1.61
C ARG A 122 -4.81 -4.39 0.51
N PRO A 123 -6.07 -4.79 0.82
CA PRO A 123 -6.92 -5.45 -0.17
C PRO A 123 -7.40 -4.47 -1.25
N SER A 124 -7.59 -4.98 -2.47
CA SER A 124 -8.10 -4.20 -3.60
C SER A 124 -9.48 -3.60 -3.37
N SER A 125 -10.28 -4.19 -2.48
CA SER A 125 -11.57 -3.63 -2.07
C SER A 125 -11.47 -2.28 -1.37
N THR A 126 -10.27 -1.83 -1.00
CA THR A 126 -10.00 -0.50 -0.46
C THR A 126 -9.61 0.52 -1.53
N SER A 127 -9.60 0.13 -2.82
CA SER A 127 -9.45 1.09 -3.92
C SER A 127 -10.63 2.05 -3.93
N TYR A 128 -10.37 3.26 -4.39
CA TYR A 128 -11.36 4.31 -4.49
C TYR A 128 -11.22 5.05 -5.82
N GLU A 129 -12.30 5.66 -6.28
CA GLU A 129 -12.35 6.40 -7.52
C GLU A 129 -12.94 7.79 -7.28
N PHE A 130 -12.31 8.80 -7.86
CA PHE A 130 -12.81 10.18 -7.82
C PHE A 130 -12.62 10.87 -9.17
N GLN A 131 -13.26 12.01 -9.33
CA GLN A 131 -13.15 12.83 -10.54
C GLN A 131 -12.76 14.26 -10.17
N VAL A 132 -11.91 14.86 -10.98
CA VAL A 132 -11.63 16.29 -10.98
C VAL A 132 -12.19 16.92 -12.23
N VAL A 133 -12.74 18.11 -12.13
CA VAL A 133 -13.26 18.85 -13.29
C VAL A 133 -12.95 20.33 -13.15
N ASN A 134 -12.54 20.95 -14.23
CA ASN A 134 -12.33 22.39 -14.32
C ASN A 134 -13.43 22.99 -15.19
N VAL A 135 -14.40 23.66 -14.58
CA VAL A 135 -15.47 24.37 -15.28
C VAL A 135 -15.15 25.86 -15.48
N SER A 136 -13.96 26.31 -15.04
CA SER A 136 -13.49 27.69 -15.25
C SER A 136 -12.85 27.86 -16.63
N GLU A 137 -12.58 29.11 -17.00
CA GLU A 137 -11.84 29.45 -18.22
C GLU A 137 -10.32 29.53 -17.99
N VAL A 138 -9.83 29.21 -16.79
CA VAL A 138 -8.42 29.30 -16.41
C VAL A 138 -7.85 27.91 -16.24
N ALA A 139 -6.70 27.63 -16.86
CA ALA A 139 -5.97 26.39 -16.62
C ALA A 139 -5.50 26.32 -15.15
N VAL A 140 -5.63 25.18 -14.54
CA VAL A 140 -5.13 24.88 -13.19
C VAL A 140 -4.31 23.60 -13.24
N ASN A 141 -3.49 23.39 -12.20
CA ASN A 141 -2.80 22.15 -11.97
C ASN A 141 -3.36 21.51 -10.71
N TYR A 142 -3.22 20.19 -10.60
CA TYR A 142 -3.45 19.51 -9.35
C TYR A 142 -2.37 18.44 -9.12
N THR A 143 -2.00 18.27 -7.86
CA THR A 143 -1.05 17.24 -7.44
C THR A 143 -1.82 16.11 -6.77
N PHE A 144 -1.58 14.89 -7.21
CA PHE A 144 -2.15 13.67 -6.66
C PHE A 144 -1.14 12.53 -6.75
N GLY A 145 -0.98 11.75 -5.66
CA GLY A 145 -0.04 10.62 -5.63
C GLY A 145 1.44 11.01 -5.82
N GLY A 146 1.79 12.28 -5.60
CA GLY A 146 3.14 12.81 -5.82
C GLY A 146 3.38 13.35 -7.24
N GLU A 147 2.42 13.21 -8.15
CA GLU A 147 2.49 13.74 -9.52
C GLU A 147 1.68 15.02 -9.65
N THR A 148 2.19 16.00 -10.39
CA THR A 148 1.47 17.22 -10.76
C THR A 148 0.94 17.07 -12.18
N LEU A 149 -0.35 17.26 -12.33
CA LEU A 149 -1.10 17.07 -13.56
C LEU A 149 -1.78 18.38 -13.96
N ASP A 150 -1.82 18.62 -15.26
CA ASP A 150 -2.53 19.77 -15.83
C ASP A 150 -4.03 19.49 -15.91
N LEU A 151 -4.84 20.50 -15.61
CA LEU A 151 -6.29 20.49 -15.79
C LEU A 151 -6.71 21.73 -16.56
N PRO A 152 -6.67 21.67 -17.89
CA PRO A 152 -7.11 22.77 -18.77
C PRO A 152 -8.55 23.19 -18.51
N PRO A 153 -8.97 24.38 -19.01
CA PRO A 153 -10.37 24.80 -18.99
C PRO A 153 -11.30 23.74 -19.57
N ARG A 154 -12.44 23.52 -18.92
CA ARG A 154 -13.52 22.59 -19.36
C ARG A 154 -13.10 21.14 -19.52
N MET A 155 -11.98 20.75 -18.90
CA MET A 155 -11.50 19.36 -18.90
C MET A 155 -11.82 18.67 -17.58
N SER A 156 -11.87 17.35 -17.64
CA SER A 156 -12.02 16.49 -16.47
C SER A 156 -11.08 15.30 -16.54
N ALA A 157 -10.71 14.77 -15.37
CA ALA A 157 -9.96 13.53 -15.24
C ALA A 157 -10.58 12.64 -14.15
N THR A 158 -10.60 11.34 -14.40
CA THR A 158 -11.02 10.35 -13.41
C THR A 158 -9.79 9.58 -12.93
N HIS A 159 -9.69 9.41 -11.63
CA HIS A 159 -8.60 8.68 -10.98
C HIS A 159 -9.13 7.50 -10.19
N SER A 160 -8.42 6.38 -10.31
CA SER A 160 -8.56 5.23 -9.43
C SER A 160 -7.27 5.08 -8.63
N ALA A 161 -7.38 4.93 -7.32
CA ALA A 161 -6.22 4.81 -6.44
C ALA A 161 -6.48 3.83 -5.31
N CYS A 162 -5.39 3.27 -4.82
CA CYS A 162 -5.37 2.32 -3.72
C CYS A 162 -4.92 2.93 -2.40
N LEU A 163 -4.02 3.91 -2.47
CA LEU A 163 -3.45 4.52 -1.27
C LEU A 163 -4.09 5.89 -1.04
N PRO A 164 -4.45 6.19 0.21
CA PRO A 164 -4.93 7.52 0.55
C PRO A 164 -3.88 8.57 0.20
N SER A 165 -4.28 9.57 -0.58
CA SER A 165 -3.38 10.63 -1.04
C SER A 165 -4.04 11.99 -0.89
N GLU A 166 -3.21 13.03 -0.71
CA GLU A 166 -3.67 14.40 -0.79
C GLU A 166 -3.92 14.77 -2.25
N LEU A 167 -4.91 15.63 -2.44
CA LEU A 167 -5.25 16.27 -3.69
C LEU A 167 -5.08 17.78 -3.49
N VAL A 168 -4.12 18.37 -4.20
CA VAL A 168 -3.76 19.78 -4.05
C VAL A 168 -3.98 20.48 -5.38
N PHE A 169 -4.91 21.42 -5.42
CA PHE A 169 -5.15 22.26 -6.60
C PHE A 169 -4.33 23.53 -6.52
N SER A 170 -3.76 23.94 -7.65
CA SER A 170 -2.97 25.17 -7.76
C SER A 170 -3.23 25.88 -9.10
N LYS A 171 -3.15 27.19 -9.06
CA LYS A 171 -3.03 28.02 -10.27
C LYS A 171 -1.57 28.05 -10.68
N PRO A 172 -1.23 27.72 -11.94
CA PRO A 172 0.13 27.86 -12.43
C PRO A 172 0.68 29.26 -12.21
N GLY A 173 1.94 29.34 -11.84
CA GLY A 173 2.64 30.62 -11.78
C GLY A 173 2.89 31.19 -13.18
N GLY A 174 3.02 32.50 -13.28
CA GLY A 174 3.52 33.15 -14.48
C GLY A 174 5.06 33.17 -14.54
N LEU A 175 5.62 33.83 -15.54
CA LEU A 175 7.07 33.88 -15.77
C LEU A 175 7.87 34.39 -14.54
N LEU A 176 7.26 35.20 -13.66
CA LEU A 176 7.88 35.82 -12.49
C LEU A 176 7.15 35.50 -11.17
N SER A 177 6.19 34.55 -11.15
CA SER A 177 5.42 34.22 -9.97
C SER A 177 5.37 32.71 -9.72
N ALA A 178 5.46 32.30 -8.46
CA ALA A 178 5.27 30.92 -8.06
C ALA A 178 3.80 30.46 -8.26
N ALA A 179 3.59 29.14 -8.38
CA ALA A 179 2.27 28.56 -8.37
C ALA A 179 1.54 28.90 -7.06
N LYS A 180 0.27 29.26 -7.14
CA LYS A 180 -0.56 29.60 -5.98
C LYS A 180 -1.49 28.42 -5.65
N GLU A 181 -1.35 27.87 -4.46
CA GLU A 181 -2.28 26.85 -3.96
C GLU A 181 -3.69 27.43 -3.84
N LEU A 182 -4.67 26.69 -4.37
CA LEU A 182 -6.10 27.05 -4.34
C LEU A 182 -6.81 26.27 -3.24
N SER A 183 -6.48 24.98 -3.10
CA SER A 183 -7.12 24.10 -2.13
C SER A 183 -6.29 22.86 -1.91
N ARG A 184 -6.36 22.32 -0.69
CA ARG A 184 -5.72 21.06 -0.28
C ARG A 184 -6.73 20.22 0.49
N MET A 185 -6.90 18.97 0.08
CA MET A 185 -7.82 18.04 0.71
C MET A 185 -7.36 16.61 0.50
N ARG A 186 -7.98 15.67 1.18
CA ARG A 186 -7.77 14.24 0.91
C ARG A 186 -8.71 13.79 -0.20
N ALA A 187 -8.18 13.06 -1.17
CA ALA A 187 -9.02 12.41 -2.17
C ALA A 187 -9.86 11.29 -1.53
N GLU A 188 -11.16 11.25 -1.83
CA GLU A 188 -12.13 10.33 -1.26
C GLU A 188 -12.92 9.61 -2.34
N ASP A 189 -13.39 8.40 -2.03
CA ASP A 189 -14.20 7.61 -2.95
C ASP A 189 -15.52 8.28 -3.32
N GLY A 190 -15.87 8.18 -4.59
CA GLY A 190 -17.14 8.70 -5.13
C GLY A 190 -17.24 10.22 -5.13
N LYS A 191 -16.14 10.96 -4.98
CA LYS A 191 -16.17 12.44 -4.98
C LYS A 191 -15.89 13.00 -6.36
N LEU A 192 -16.52 14.16 -6.59
CA LEU A 192 -16.27 15.08 -7.70
C LEU A 192 -15.72 16.38 -7.12
N TYR A 193 -14.52 16.75 -7.55
CA TYR A 193 -13.87 18.01 -7.20
C TYR A 193 -13.95 18.96 -8.38
N THR A 194 -14.67 20.09 -8.20
CA THR A 194 -14.96 21.04 -9.26
C THR A 194 -14.21 22.34 -9.04
N VAL A 195 -13.30 22.67 -9.94
CA VAL A 195 -12.69 23.98 -10.00
C VAL A 195 -13.63 24.93 -10.75
N LYS A 196 -14.02 26.02 -10.11
CA LYS A 196 -14.88 27.07 -10.67
C LYS A 196 -14.36 28.46 -10.32
N ALA A 197 -14.70 29.45 -11.14
CA ALA A 197 -14.52 30.86 -10.81
C ALA A 197 -15.82 31.43 -10.21
N ASN A 198 -15.69 32.28 -9.21
CA ASN A 198 -16.81 33.10 -8.74
C ASN A 198 -16.98 34.35 -9.66
N ASP A 199 -18.00 35.16 -9.38
CA ASP A 199 -18.33 36.37 -10.15
C ASP A 199 -17.17 37.40 -10.19
N ARG A 200 -16.22 37.31 -9.28
CA ARG A 200 -14.99 38.16 -9.23
C ARG A 200 -13.81 37.53 -9.91
N GLY A 201 -13.99 36.37 -10.59
CA GLY A 201 -12.90 35.63 -11.25
C GLY A 201 -11.96 34.88 -10.28
N THR A 202 -12.29 34.80 -8.98
CA THR A 202 -11.50 34.04 -8.00
C THR A 202 -11.80 32.56 -8.15
N LEU A 203 -10.76 31.74 -8.32
CA LEU A 203 -10.90 30.29 -8.39
C LEU A 203 -11.14 29.69 -7.00
N ALA A 204 -12.06 28.71 -6.95
CA ALA A 204 -12.34 27.90 -5.78
C ALA A 204 -12.55 26.43 -6.21
N VAL A 205 -12.42 25.52 -5.26
CA VAL A 205 -12.66 24.08 -5.47
C VAL A 205 -13.83 23.63 -4.60
N ASP A 206 -14.90 23.18 -5.24
CA ASP A 206 -16.04 22.57 -4.55
C ASP A 206 -15.93 21.06 -4.56
N THR A 207 -16.47 20.42 -3.52
CA THR A 207 -16.56 18.97 -3.40
C THR A 207 -18.02 18.55 -3.37
N SER A 208 -18.39 17.60 -4.21
CA SER A 208 -19.73 17.00 -4.25
C SER A 208 -19.65 15.48 -4.46
N ALA A 209 -20.78 14.79 -4.36
CA ALA A 209 -20.86 13.39 -4.74
C ALA A 209 -20.79 13.28 -6.27
N ARG A 210 -19.97 12.35 -6.77
CA ARG A 210 -19.94 11.98 -8.18
C ARG A 210 -21.20 11.19 -8.52
N LYS A 211 -21.95 11.64 -9.51
CA LYS A 211 -23.06 10.84 -10.05
C LYS A 211 -22.47 9.65 -10.79
N LYS A 212 -22.83 8.42 -10.39
CA LYS A 212 -22.53 7.23 -11.20
C LYS A 212 -23.33 7.36 -12.50
N VAL A 213 -22.64 7.36 -13.62
CA VAL A 213 -23.29 7.17 -14.91
C VAL A 213 -23.76 5.71 -14.92
N GLN A 214 -25.07 5.51 -15.03
CA GLN A 214 -25.70 4.18 -15.19
C GLN A 214 -25.38 3.63 -16.56
#